data_1c7b3b090354e143fb0972c85743639b
#
_entry.id   1c7b3b090354e143fb0972c85743639b
#
_cell.length_a   1.000
_cell.length_b   1.000
_cell.length_c   1.000
_cell.angle_alpha   90.00
_cell.angle_beta   90.00
_cell.angle_gamma   90.00
#
_symmetry.space_group_name_H-M   'P 1'
#
loop_
_entity.id
_entity.type
_entity.pdbx_description
1 polymer ?
#
loop_
_entity_poly.entity_id
_entity_poly.type
_entity_poly.pdbx_seq_one_letter_code
_entity_poly.pdbx_strand_id
1 'polypeptide(L)'
;MIKKEAVFDELLVLKVQDGDAKAFSLIVNRWNKRLISFAYKIVHDVDVSKDVVQDTWVAAFKNISRLKDARKFSSWIFRLTHNKAIDIIRKHQLKITEIEDDIVEDVAEEDPWKNVERQLKILPADQKLILTLFYLEQQSLKQIAGILKLPTGTVKSRLFYARENLKKKYKEVYYEKDK
;
A
#
# COMPACT_ATOMS: atom_id res chain seq x y z
N MET A 1 1.90 17.88 -8.19
CA MET A 1 1.70 16.65 -9.00
C MET A 1 0.56 15.78 -8.45
N ILE A 2 0.55 15.43 -7.19
CA ILE A 2 -0.38 14.49 -6.53
C ILE A 2 -1.87 14.89 -6.60
N LYS A 3 -2.20 16.17 -6.51
CA LYS A 3 -3.59 16.64 -6.69
C LYS A 3 -4.15 16.37 -8.09
N LYS A 4 -3.30 16.43 -9.13
CA LYS A 4 -3.70 16.14 -10.51
C LYS A 4 -4.00 14.65 -10.72
N GLU A 5 -3.21 13.78 -10.11
CA GLU A 5 -3.42 12.31 -10.19
C GLU A 5 -4.72 11.90 -9.50
N ALA A 6 -5.01 12.45 -8.32
CA ALA A 6 -6.25 12.16 -7.60
C ALA A 6 -7.50 12.64 -8.38
N VAL A 7 -7.45 13.80 -9.03
CA VAL A 7 -8.54 14.29 -9.89
C VAL A 7 -8.71 13.39 -11.12
N PHE A 8 -7.60 12.93 -11.71
CA PHE A 8 -7.69 12.04 -12.85
C PHE A 8 -8.28 10.66 -12.47
N ASP A 9 -7.90 10.12 -11.32
CA ASP A 9 -8.49 8.89 -10.81
C ASP A 9 -9.99 9.06 -10.52
N GLU A 10 -10.40 10.20 -9.96
CA GLU A 10 -11.82 10.55 -9.75
C GLU A 10 -12.60 10.54 -11.07
N LEU A 11 -12.08 11.20 -12.11
CA LEU A 11 -12.71 11.24 -13.43
C LEU A 11 -12.83 9.83 -14.05
N LEU A 12 -11.79 9.00 -13.92
CA LEU A 12 -11.83 7.63 -14.42
C LEU A 12 -12.89 6.80 -13.69
N VAL A 13 -13.00 6.97 -12.36
CA VAL A 13 -14.03 6.26 -11.57
C VAL A 13 -15.43 6.66 -12.03
N LEU A 14 -15.70 7.94 -12.22
CA LEU A 14 -16.99 8.41 -12.72
C LEU A 14 -17.31 7.82 -14.11
N LYS A 15 -16.34 7.82 -15.03
CA LYS A 15 -16.51 7.18 -16.35
C LYS A 15 -16.81 5.69 -16.26
N VAL A 16 -16.14 4.97 -15.35
CA VAL A 16 -16.43 3.55 -15.11
C VAL A 16 -17.86 3.37 -14.58
N GLN A 17 -18.33 4.25 -13.70
CA GLN A 17 -19.70 4.23 -13.19
C GLN A 17 -20.73 4.47 -14.28
N ASP A 18 -20.37 5.26 -15.30
CA ASP A 18 -21.16 5.50 -16.50
C ASP A 18 -21.04 4.39 -17.56
N GLY A 19 -20.30 3.31 -17.26
CA GLY A 19 -20.21 2.14 -18.13
C GLY A 19 -19.03 2.12 -19.09
N ASP A 20 -18.05 3.03 -18.99
CA ASP A 20 -16.85 3.07 -19.83
C ASP A 20 -15.85 1.99 -19.41
N ALA A 21 -15.82 0.86 -20.11
CA ALA A 21 -14.89 -0.25 -19.87
C ALA A 21 -13.40 0.16 -20.11
N LYS A 22 -13.12 1.10 -21.01
CA LYS A 22 -11.75 1.59 -21.27
C LYS A 22 -11.24 2.36 -20.05
N ALA A 23 -12.09 3.14 -19.39
CA ALA A 23 -11.73 3.84 -18.16
C ALA A 23 -11.36 2.86 -17.04
N PHE A 24 -12.04 1.70 -16.92
CA PHE A 24 -11.66 0.67 -15.96
C PHE A 24 -10.28 0.10 -16.25
N SER A 25 -9.96 -0.23 -17.49
CA SER A 25 -8.63 -0.71 -17.88
C SER A 25 -7.53 0.30 -17.56
N LEU A 26 -7.80 1.59 -17.74
CA LEU A 26 -6.84 2.65 -17.38
C LEU A 26 -6.62 2.71 -15.86
N ILE A 27 -7.67 2.59 -15.05
CA ILE A 27 -7.53 2.52 -13.58
C ILE A 27 -6.68 1.31 -13.18
N VAL A 28 -6.97 0.13 -13.74
CA VAL A 28 -6.19 -1.09 -13.48
C VAL A 28 -4.71 -0.86 -13.78
N ASN A 29 -4.38 -0.38 -14.98
CA ASN A 29 -2.99 -0.15 -15.38
C ASN A 29 -2.24 0.83 -14.45
N ARG A 30 -2.93 1.88 -13.99
CA ARG A 30 -2.35 2.89 -13.09
C ARG A 30 -2.11 2.37 -11.69
N TRP A 31 -2.99 1.53 -11.18
CA TRP A 31 -3.00 1.13 -9.78
C TRP A 31 -2.39 -0.25 -9.53
N ASN A 32 -2.29 -1.10 -10.54
CA ASN A 32 -1.91 -2.49 -10.39
C ASN A 32 -0.57 -2.67 -9.66
N LYS A 33 0.48 -1.98 -10.10
CA LYS A 33 1.82 -2.05 -9.49
C LYS A 33 1.82 -1.58 -8.03
N ARG A 34 1.08 -0.51 -7.71
CA ARG A 34 0.95 0.02 -6.35
C ARG A 34 0.25 -0.98 -5.43
N LEU A 35 -0.83 -1.61 -5.91
CA LEU A 35 -1.59 -2.61 -5.14
C LEU A 35 -0.78 -3.88 -4.91
N ILE A 36 0.01 -4.35 -5.90
CA ILE A 36 0.92 -5.49 -5.73
C ILE A 36 1.96 -5.18 -4.65
N SER A 37 2.62 -4.02 -4.73
CA SER A 37 3.57 -3.59 -3.71
C SER A 37 2.94 -3.47 -2.31
N PHE A 38 1.69 -3.02 -2.24
CA PHE A 38 0.95 -2.94 -0.97
C PHE A 38 0.58 -4.34 -0.45
N ALA A 39 0.07 -5.23 -1.29
CA ALA A 39 -0.28 -6.59 -0.93
C ALA A 39 0.96 -7.36 -0.44
N TYR A 40 2.10 -7.21 -1.13
CA TYR A 40 3.37 -7.83 -0.74
C TYR A 40 3.82 -7.47 0.68
N LYS A 41 3.59 -6.23 1.13
CA LYS A 41 3.90 -5.83 2.51
C LYS A 41 3.02 -6.54 3.56
N ILE A 42 2.00 -7.27 3.13
CA ILE A 42 1.06 -7.99 4.01
C ILE A 42 1.30 -9.50 3.93
N VAL A 43 1.45 -10.04 2.71
CA VAL A 43 1.53 -11.50 2.48
C VAL A 43 2.95 -12.01 2.33
N HIS A 44 3.94 -11.16 2.09
CA HIS A 44 5.37 -11.46 1.93
C HIS A 44 5.68 -12.51 0.83
N ASP A 45 4.81 -12.63 -0.17
CA ASP A 45 4.97 -13.52 -1.32
C ASP A 45 4.51 -12.79 -2.58
N VAL A 46 5.34 -12.81 -3.64
CA VAL A 46 5.08 -12.07 -4.88
C VAL A 46 3.90 -12.64 -5.65
N ASP A 47 3.79 -13.96 -5.74
CA ASP A 47 2.73 -14.61 -6.53
C ASP A 47 1.40 -14.54 -5.78
N VAL A 48 1.40 -14.77 -4.48
CA VAL A 48 0.22 -14.54 -3.63
C VAL A 48 -0.22 -13.07 -3.69
N SER A 49 0.71 -12.11 -3.79
CA SER A 49 0.38 -10.69 -3.94
C SER A 49 -0.32 -10.39 -5.26
N LYS A 50 0.08 -11.05 -6.35
CA LYS A 50 -0.59 -10.93 -7.65
C LYS A 50 -2.02 -11.49 -7.58
N ASP A 51 -2.21 -12.65 -6.93
CA ASP A 51 -3.53 -13.27 -6.74
C ASP A 51 -4.45 -12.39 -5.89
N VAL A 52 -3.93 -11.82 -4.78
CA VAL A 52 -4.65 -10.82 -3.97
C VAL A 52 -5.13 -9.66 -4.82
N VAL A 53 -4.27 -9.13 -5.70
CA VAL A 53 -4.61 -7.98 -6.53
C VAL A 53 -5.57 -8.35 -7.65
N GLN A 54 -5.44 -9.52 -8.25
CA GLN A 54 -6.42 -10.04 -9.21
C GLN A 54 -7.80 -10.15 -8.58
N ASP A 55 -7.91 -10.77 -7.40
CA ASP A 55 -9.14 -10.86 -6.62
C ASP A 55 -9.71 -9.50 -6.22
N THR A 56 -8.81 -8.54 -5.92
CA THR A 56 -9.17 -7.15 -5.65
C THR A 56 -9.84 -6.52 -6.86
N TRP A 57 -9.28 -6.69 -8.06
CA TRP A 57 -9.84 -6.12 -9.29
C TRP A 57 -11.17 -6.74 -9.67
N VAL A 58 -11.33 -8.06 -9.49
CA VAL A 58 -12.63 -8.74 -9.69
C VAL A 58 -13.68 -8.14 -8.74
N ALA A 59 -13.34 -7.96 -7.47
CA ALA A 59 -14.25 -7.37 -6.50
C ALA A 59 -14.50 -5.86 -6.77
N ALA A 60 -13.49 -5.14 -7.23
CA ALA A 60 -13.61 -3.73 -7.60
C ALA A 60 -14.55 -3.56 -8.79
N PHE A 61 -14.40 -4.35 -9.84
CA PHE A 61 -15.28 -4.31 -11.01
C PHE A 61 -16.76 -4.48 -10.63
N LYS A 62 -17.07 -5.43 -9.73
CA LYS A 62 -18.43 -5.69 -9.27
C LYS A 62 -19.03 -4.61 -8.38
N ASN A 63 -18.20 -3.78 -7.73
CA ASN A 63 -18.66 -2.88 -6.68
C ASN A 63 -18.34 -1.40 -6.91
N ILE A 64 -17.56 -1.02 -7.93
CA ILE A 64 -17.16 0.35 -8.18
C ILE A 64 -18.36 1.27 -8.46
N SER A 65 -19.42 0.75 -9.06
CA SER A 65 -20.68 1.46 -9.29
C SER A 65 -21.40 1.87 -7.99
N ARG A 66 -21.12 1.18 -6.87
CA ARG A 66 -21.67 1.48 -5.54
C ARG A 66 -20.83 2.47 -4.74
N LEU A 67 -19.68 2.90 -5.26
CA LEU A 67 -18.80 3.87 -4.59
C LEU A 67 -19.45 5.26 -4.67
N LYS A 68 -20.07 5.70 -3.56
CA LYS A 68 -20.83 6.98 -3.48
C LYS A 68 -19.99 8.23 -3.70
N ASP A 69 -18.70 8.17 -3.46
CA ASP A 69 -17.78 9.32 -3.57
C ASP A 69 -16.50 8.86 -4.28
N ALA A 70 -16.38 9.20 -5.57
CA ALA A 70 -15.24 8.82 -6.41
C ALA A 70 -13.89 9.30 -5.86
N ARG A 71 -13.87 10.41 -5.11
CA ARG A 71 -12.67 10.93 -4.44
C ARG A 71 -12.10 9.97 -3.38
N LYS A 72 -12.91 9.05 -2.87
CA LYS A 72 -12.52 8.03 -1.90
C LYS A 72 -12.00 6.75 -2.54
N PHE A 73 -11.87 6.70 -3.87
CA PHE A 73 -11.41 5.51 -4.58
C PHE A 73 -10.09 4.97 -4.01
N SER A 74 -9.09 5.82 -3.81
CA SER A 74 -7.79 5.41 -3.27
C SER A 74 -7.93 4.64 -1.95
N SER A 75 -8.58 5.21 -0.95
CA SER A 75 -8.76 4.54 0.35
C SER A 75 -9.67 3.30 0.26
N TRP A 76 -10.63 3.30 -0.65
CA TRP A 76 -11.52 2.19 -0.88
C TRP A 76 -10.81 0.99 -1.51
N ILE A 77 -9.98 1.21 -2.54
CA ILE A 77 -9.26 0.13 -3.22
C ILE A 77 -8.17 -0.47 -2.31
N PHE A 78 -7.44 0.34 -1.53
CA PHE A 78 -6.50 -0.18 -0.54
C PHE A 78 -7.19 -1.00 0.55
N ARG A 79 -8.36 -0.57 1.03
CA ARG A 79 -9.14 -1.35 1.99
C ARG A 79 -9.59 -2.69 1.40
N LEU A 80 -10.00 -2.71 0.13
CA LEU A 80 -10.40 -3.92 -0.57
C LEU A 80 -9.21 -4.88 -0.69
N THR A 81 -8.04 -4.38 -1.10
CA THR A 81 -6.80 -5.16 -1.20
C THR A 81 -6.36 -5.71 0.17
N HIS A 82 -6.40 -4.89 1.22
CA HIS A 82 -6.10 -5.33 2.59
C HIS A 82 -7.02 -6.48 3.03
N ASN A 83 -8.33 -6.36 2.80
CA ASN A 83 -9.26 -7.41 3.15
C ASN A 83 -8.95 -8.71 2.40
N LYS A 84 -8.68 -8.65 1.09
CA LYS A 84 -8.31 -9.82 0.29
C LYS A 84 -7.01 -10.48 0.76
N ALA A 85 -6.01 -9.68 1.10
CA ALA A 85 -4.75 -10.19 1.65
C ALA A 85 -4.97 -10.94 2.98
N ILE A 86 -5.75 -10.37 3.89
CA ILE A 86 -6.08 -11.02 5.18
C ILE A 86 -6.91 -12.29 4.96
N ASP A 87 -7.86 -12.29 4.02
CA ASP A 87 -8.69 -13.47 3.72
C ASP A 87 -7.83 -14.62 3.17
N ILE A 88 -6.83 -14.33 2.32
CA ILE A 88 -5.89 -15.34 1.81
C ILE A 88 -5.02 -15.90 2.94
N ILE A 89 -4.44 -15.05 3.79
CA ILE A 89 -3.65 -15.50 4.95
C ILE A 89 -4.47 -16.45 5.83
N ARG A 90 -5.74 -16.11 6.11
CA ARG A 90 -6.62 -16.96 6.92
C ARG A 90 -6.93 -18.29 6.26
N LYS A 91 -7.15 -18.32 4.94
CA LYS A 91 -7.47 -19.55 4.20
C LYS A 91 -6.30 -20.52 4.13
N HIS A 92 -5.10 -20.00 3.91
CA HIS A 92 -3.93 -20.83 3.67
C HIS A 92 -3.21 -21.25 4.95
N GLN A 93 -3.66 -20.82 6.16
CA GLN A 93 -2.94 -21.01 7.41
C GLN A 93 -1.43 -20.74 7.21
N LEU A 94 -1.12 -19.77 6.34
CA LEU A 94 0.25 -19.38 6.08
C LEU A 94 0.82 -18.99 7.43
N LYS A 95 1.63 -19.87 8.01
CA LYS A 95 2.57 -19.52 9.06
C LYS A 95 3.35 -18.36 8.46
N ILE A 96 3.10 -17.16 8.92
CA ILE A 96 3.98 -16.02 8.67
C ILE A 96 5.26 -16.39 9.40
N THR A 97 6.09 -17.17 8.73
CA THR A 97 7.49 -17.26 9.08
C THR A 97 7.99 -15.86 8.84
N GLU A 98 8.65 -15.28 9.83
CA GLU A 98 9.47 -14.09 9.63
C GLU A 98 10.49 -14.47 8.56
N ILE A 99 10.13 -14.26 7.32
CA ILE A 99 11.05 -14.41 6.20
C ILE A 99 11.84 -13.13 6.23
N GLU A 100 13.12 -13.27 6.53
CA GLU A 100 14.12 -12.25 6.22
C GLU A 100 13.89 -11.83 4.77
N ASP A 101 13.64 -10.53 4.56
CA ASP A 101 13.44 -9.95 3.24
C ASP A 101 14.67 -10.28 2.38
N ASP A 102 14.56 -11.27 1.50
CA ASP A 102 15.54 -11.49 0.46
C ASP A 102 15.62 -10.22 -0.40
N ILE A 103 16.77 -9.59 -0.28
CA ILE A 103 17.10 -8.35 -0.99
C ILE A 103 17.16 -8.68 -2.47
N VAL A 104 16.11 -8.37 -3.19
CA VAL A 104 16.24 -8.24 -4.65
C VAL A 104 17.02 -6.95 -4.89
N GLU A 105 18.32 -7.10 -5.07
CA GLU A 105 19.19 -6.03 -5.57
C GLU A 105 18.79 -5.68 -7.00
N ASP A 106 18.01 -4.62 -7.14
CA ASP A 106 17.87 -3.94 -8.43
C ASP A 106 18.90 -2.80 -8.46
N VAL A 107 20.02 -3.10 -9.10
CA VAL A 107 21.11 -2.15 -9.31
C VAL A 107 20.71 -1.26 -10.48
N ALA A 108 20.30 -0.04 -10.24
CA ALA A 108 20.53 1.14 -11.08
C ALA A 108 19.77 2.39 -10.57
N GLU A 109 20.50 3.51 -10.63
CA GLU A 109 20.11 4.91 -10.49
C GLU A 109 19.80 5.44 -9.08
N GLU A 110 20.51 6.50 -8.72
CA GLU A 110 20.38 7.30 -7.50
C GLU A 110 19.06 8.08 -7.50
N ASP A 111 17.94 7.38 -7.34
CA ASP A 111 16.65 7.98 -7.07
C ASP A 111 16.52 8.16 -5.54
N PRO A 112 16.33 9.38 -5.03
CA PRO A 112 16.10 9.63 -3.60
C PRO A 112 14.98 8.77 -3.01
N TRP A 113 13.99 8.38 -3.81
CA TRP A 113 12.89 7.51 -3.40
C TRP A 113 13.31 6.04 -3.19
N LYS A 114 14.28 5.53 -3.95
CA LYS A 114 14.87 4.19 -3.73
C LYS A 114 15.58 4.11 -2.37
N ASN A 115 16.17 5.21 -1.94
CA ASN A 115 16.81 5.30 -0.63
C ASN A 115 15.77 5.23 0.50
N VAL A 116 14.61 5.89 0.35
CA VAL A 116 13.49 5.79 1.29
C VAL A 116 12.92 4.37 1.34
N GLU A 117 12.73 3.73 0.20
CA GLU A 117 12.27 2.33 0.15
C GLU A 117 13.25 1.36 0.82
N ARG A 118 14.56 1.56 0.63
CA ARG A 118 15.60 0.77 1.30
C ARG A 118 15.54 0.95 2.83
N GLN A 119 15.36 2.18 3.30
CA GLN A 119 15.19 2.48 4.73
C GLN A 119 13.90 1.87 5.31
N LEU A 120 12.83 1.84 4.54
CA LEU A 120 11.59 1.18 4.95
C LEU A 120 11.74 -0.34 5.09
N LYS A 121 12.65 -1.00 4.33
CA LYS A 121 12.88 -2.45 4.41
C LYS A 121 13.37 -2.91 5.80
N ILE A 122 14.02 -2.02 6.55
CA ILE A 122 14.60 -2.33 7.87
C ILE A 122 13.54 -2.32 9.00
N LEU A 123 12.32 -1.85 8.72
CA LEU A 123 11.27 -1.71 9.72
C LEU A 123 10.37 -2.96 9.79
N PRO A 124 9.76 -3.25 10.97
CA PRO A 124 8.72 -4.26 11.08
C PRO A 124 7.58 -4.03 10.08
N ALA A 125 6.98 -5.11 9.59
CA ALA A 125 6.00 -5.07 8.50
C ALA A 125 4.81 -4.13 8.77
N ASP A 126 4.30 -4.10 10.01
CA ASP A 126 3.18 -3.24 10.41
C ASP A 126 3.56 -1.75 10.42
N GLN A 127 4.80 -1.42 10.79
CA GLN A 127 5.34 -0.05 10.74
C GLN A 127 5.59 0.39 9.29
N LYS A 128 6.16 -0.49 8.47
CA LYS A 128 6.36 -0.28 7.03
C LYS A 128 5.04 0.02 6.34
N LEU A 129 4.00 -0.76 6.64
CA LEU A 129 2.67 -0.61 6.06
C LEU A 129 2.03 0.75 6.40
N ILE A 130 2.10 1.17 7.66
CA ILE A 130 1.54 2.47 8.10
C ILE A 130 2.30 3.65 7.48
N LEU A 131 3.63 3.60 7.43
CA LEU A 131 4.44 4.65 6.79
C LEU A 131 4.16 4.72 5.28
N THR A 132 4.05 3.58 4.61
CA THR A 132 3.66 3.52 3.20
C THR A 132 2.33 4.21 2.97
N LEU A 133 1.28 3.83 3.70
CA LEU A 133 -0.04 4.43 3.56
C LEU A 133 -0.05 5.94 3.83
N PHE A 134 0.71 6.38 4.84
CA PHE A 134 0.71 7.79 5.24
C PHE A 134 1.54 8.66 4.28
N TYR A 135 2.79 8.27 3.98
CA TYR A 135 3.72 9.10 3.22
C TYR A 135 3.69 8.84 1.71
N LEU A 136 3.65 7.58 1.29
CA LEU A 136 3.68 7.26 -0.14
C LEU A 136 2.29 7.32 -0.76
N GLU A 137 1.29 6.82 -0.05
CA GLU A 137 -0.09 6.77 -0.54
C GLU A 137 -0.94 7.95 -0.05
N GLN A 138 -0.36 8.82 0.78
CA GLN A 138 -0.96 10.07 1.29
C GLN A 138 -2.35 9.90 1.93
N GLN A 139 -2.56 8.76 2.58
CA GLN A 139 -3.79 8.51 3.31
C GLN A 139 -3.80 9.26 4.64
N SER A 140 -4.91 9.90 4.96
CA SER A 140 -5.11 10.48 6.30
C SER A 140 -5.19 9.40 7.38
N LEU A 141 -4.93 9.76 8.64
CA LEU A 141 -5.03 8.81 9.76
C LEU A 141 -6.40 8.12 9.82
N LYS A 142 -7.48 8.84 9.49
CA LYS A 142 -8.84 8.30 9.45
C LYS A 142 -9.01 7.28 8.32
N GLN A 143 -8.42 7.53 7.15
CA GLN A 143 -8.44 6.59 6.03
C GLN A 143 -7.63 5.34 6.35
N ILE A 144 -6.42 5.49 6.91
CA ILE A 144 -5.58 4.37 7.34
C ILE A 144 -6.31 3.51 8.38
N ALA A 145 -6.97 4.14 9.36
CA ALA A 145 -7.80 3.44 10.34
C ALA A 145 -8.89 2.58 9.66
N GLY A 146 -9.56 3.13 8.65
CA GLY A 146 -10.56 2.40 7.86
C GLY A 146 -9.97 1.30 6.96
N ILE A 147 -8.76 1.50 6.40
CA ILE A 147 -8.07 0.51 5.58
C ILE A 147 -7.64 -0.69 6.43
N LEU A 148 -6.96 -0.43 7.54
CA LEU A 148 -6.37 -1.46 8.40
C LEU A 148 -7.34 -2.02 9.46
N LYS A 149 -8.55 -1.47 9.55
CA LYS A 149 -9.56 -1.82 10.58
C LYS A 149 -9.03 -1.64 12.01
N LEU A 150 -8.32 -0.54 12.24
CA LEU A 150 -7.75 -0.17 13.54
C LEU A 150 -8.39 1.10 14.07
N PRO A 151 -8.46 1.30 15.40
CA PRO A 151 -8.82 2.60 15.98
C PRO A 151 -7.85 3.69 15.52
N THR A 152 -8.35 4.91 15.28
CA THR A 152 -7.50 6.04 14.82
C THR A 152 -6.39 6.38 15.82
N GLY A 153 -6.66 6.22 17.14
CA GLY A 153 -5.64 6.37 18.19
C GLY A 153 -4.50 5.37 18.04
N THR A 154 -4.82 4.10 17.71
CA THR A 154 -3.84 3.05 17.46
C THR A 154 -2.99 3.38 16.20
N VAL A 155 -3.62 3.89 15.13
CA VAL A 155 -2.89 4.32 13.94
C VAL A 155 -1.93 5.47 14.26
N LYS A 156 -2.40 6.46 15.06
CA LYS A 156 -1.58 7.60 15.49
C LYS A 156 -0.35 7.15 16.28
N SER A 157 -0.52 6.27 17.29
CA SER A 157 0.58 5.78 18.10
C SER A 157 1.55 4.92 17.29
N ARG A 158 1.05 4.00 16.45
CA ARG A 158 1.90 3.19 15.58
C ARG A 158 2.70 4.04 14.58
N LEU A 159 2.09 5.07 14.00
CA LEU A 159 2.79 5.99 13.10
C LEU A 159 3.88 6.77 13.84
N PHE A 160 3.63 7.17 15.10
CA PHE A 160 4.63 7.81 15.94
C PHE A 160 5.83 6.89 16.18
N TYR A 161 5.61 5.67 16.65
CA TYR A 161 6.69 4.70 16.88
C TYR A 161 7.42 4.31 15.59
N ALA A 162 6.70 4.16 14.48
CA ALA A 162 7.32 3.88 13.19
C ALA A 162 8.29 4.99 12.75
N ARG A 163 7.94 6.26 12.99
CA ARG A 163 8.83 7.41 12.73
C ARG A 163 10.07 7.41 13.62
N GLU A 164 9.87 7.15 14.92
CA GLU A 164 11.00 7.12 15.86
C GLU A 164 11.97 5.97 15.53
N ASN A 165 11.45 4.80 15.21
CA ASN A 165 12.26 3.67 14.79
C ASN A 165 13.01 3.95 13.47
N LEU A 166 12.36 4.55 12.49
CA LEU A 166 13.00 4.95 11.24
C LEU A 166 14.13 5.96 11.48
N LYS A 167 13.87 6.98 12.34
CA LYS A 167 14.87 7.98 12.71
C LYS A 167 16.07 7.38 13.44
N LYS A 168 15.83 6.42 14.35
CA LYS A 168 16.90 5.71 15.06
C LYS A 168 17.76 4.92 14.08
N LYS A 169 17.15 4.14 13.23
CA LYS A 169 17.83 3.34 12.21
C LYS A 169 18.60 4.19 11.20
N TYR A 170 18.03 5.33 10.79
CA TYR A 170 18.71 6.29 9.93
C TYR A 170 20.00 6.81 10.59
N LYS A 171 19.95 7.16 11.90
CA LYS A 171 21.13 7.60 12.64
C LYS A 171 22.19 6.50 12.73
N GLU A 172 21.81 5.26 13.05
CA GLU A 172 22.72 4.12 13.11
C GLU A 172 23.45 3.91 11.76
N VAL A 173 22.75 3.99 10.63
CA VAL A 173 23.33 3.76 9.30
C VAL A 173 24.24 4.90 8.82
N TYR A 174 23.93 6.17 9.16
CA TYR A 174 24.62 7.33 8.59
C TYR A 174 25.65 7.96 9.53
N TYR A 175 25.52 7.80 10.84
CA TYR A 175 26.44 8.42 11.80
C TYR A 175 27.44 7.46 12.44
N GLU A 176 27.26 6.13 12.31
CA GLU A 176 28.24 5.14 12.74
C GLU A 176 29.29 4.80 11.66
N LYS A 177 29.11 5.24 10.42
CA LYS A 177 30.12 5.08 9.35
C LYS A 177 31.25 6.10 9.37
N ASP A 178 31.15 7.13 10.22
CA ASP A 178 32.18 8.18 10.36
C ASP A 178 33.08 7.97 11.60
N LYS A 179 33.11 6.76 12.17
CA LYS A 179 34.07 6.32 13.17
C LYS A 179 34.92 5.16 12.64
#